data_540751700581e66dfefa50e8caea8524
#
_entry.id   540751700581e66dfefa50e8caea8524
#
_cell.length_a   1.000
_cell.length_b   1.000
_cell.length_c   1.000
_cell.angle_alpha   90.00
_cell.angle_beta   90.00
_cell.angle_gamma   90.00
#
_symmetry.space_group_name_H-M   'P 1'
#
loop_
_entity.id
_entity.type
_entity.pdbx_description
1 polymer ?
#
loop_
_entity_poly.entity_id
_entity_poly.type
_entity_poly.pdbx_seq_one_letter_code
_entity_poly.pdbx_strand_id
1 'polypeptide(L)'
;MVYLLLFNGNMARIFLALTPNKDLNDQIIELKKELKNTVLSEADINWQKNSDHHLTINFVGAMEPEQLEEMYLGIEQINFMSHLQIDLSAVSFFPNEESQLLVALAKPTNQLQKIFERVDEVVTRIGFGSSLKTYRPHITLGRFKDKSRPQYSFEEFSEINISSRVNILDVYESEFDQGKTNYSLLKSFEF
;
A
#
# COMPACT_ATOMS: atom_id res chain seq x y z
N MET A 1 26.90 -9.09 -6.97
CA MET A 1 27.37 -8.74 -5.61
C MET A 1 26.19 -9.02 -4.69
N VAL A 2 26.19 -10.18 -4.05
CA VAL A 2 25.08 -10.65 -3.21
C VAL A 2 25.07 -9.77 -1.96
N TYR A 3 24.03 -8.94 -1.81
CA TYR A 3 23.78 -8.28 -0.53
C TYR A 3 23.34 -9.37 0.45
N LEU A 4 24.28 -9.77 1.31
CA LEU A 4 24.00 -10.57 2.49
C LEU A 4 23.20 -9.65 3.43
N LEU A 5 21.87 -9.65 3.33
CA LEU A 5 21.01 -9.02 4.31
C LEU A 5 21.21 -9.78 5.63
N LEU A 6 21.93 -9.17 6.55
CA LEU A 6 22.08 -9.67 7.93
C LEU A 6 20.72 -9.51 8.62
N PHE A 7 19.87 -10.53 8.49
CA PHE A 7 18.67 -10.65 9.32
C PHE A 7 19.11 -10.83 10.78
N ASN A 8 18.92 -9.82 11.60
CA ASN A 8 19.09 -9.89 13.05
C ASN A 8 18.03 -10.79 13.69
N GLY A 9 17.97 -12.07 13.31
CA GLY A 9 17.14 -13.08 13.96
C GLY A 9 15.62 -12.90 13.91
N ASN A 10 15.11 -11.82 13.30
CA ASN A 10 13.69 -11.61 13.06
C ASN A 10 13.40 -11.81 11.57
N MET A 11 12.43 -12.65 11.26
CA MET A 11 11.95 -12.81 9.89
C MET A 11 11.38 -11.48 9.37
N ALA A 12 11.88 -11.03 8.22
CA ALA A 12 11.38 -9.82 7.55
C ALA A 12 9.91 -9.98 7.15
N ARG A 13 9.08 -8.98 7.43
CA ARG A 13 7.69 -8.96 6.95
C ARG A 13 7.64 -8.30 5.59
N ILE A 14 7.43 -9.08 4.58
CA ILE A 14 7.46 -8.66 3.18
C ILE A 14 6.06 -8.29 2.69
N PHE A 15 5.97 -7.21 1.93
CA PHE A 15 4.79 -6.86 1.15
C PHE A 15 5.18 -6.27 -0.20
N LEU A 16 4.29 -6.39 -1.17
CA LEU A 16 4.42 -5.82 -2.50
C LEU A 16 3.41 -4.68 -2.66
N ALA A 17 3.85 -3.58 -3.27
CA ALA A 17 3.01 -2.42 -3.45
C ALA A 17 3.33 -1.65 -4.73
N LEU A 18 2.33 -0.99 -5.30
CA LEU A 18 2.53 0.02 -6.33
C LEU A 18 2.93 1.33 -5.66
N THR A 19 4.06 1.88 -6.07
CA THR A 19 4.55 3.16 -5.55
C THR A 19 4.01 4.31 -6.40
N PRO A 20 3.34 5.30 -5.78
CA PRO A 20 2.91 6.48 -6.47
C PRO A 20 4.08 7.21 -7.13
N ASN A 21 3.92 7.60 -8.40
CA ASN A 21 4.84 8.54 -9.01
C ASN A 21 4.71 9.93 -8.35
N LYS A 22 5.58 10.86 -8.75
CA LYS A 22 5.59 12.20 -8.16
C LYS A 22 4.23 12.91 -8.27
N ASP A 23 3.57 12.81 -9.43
CA ASP A 23 2.28 13.45 -9.69
C ASP A 23 1.17 12.94 -8.76
N LEU A 24 1.02 11.61 -8.66
CA LEU A 24 0.03 11.00 -7.75
C LEU A 24 0.34 11.32 -6.29
N ASN A 25 1.62 11.30 -5.92
CA ASN A 25 2.02 11.60 -4.54
C ASN A 25 1.75 13.06 -4.17
N ASP A 26 2.01 14.01 -5.06
CA ASP A 26 1.71 15.44 -4.84
C ASP A 26 0.18 15.65 -4.67
N GLN A 27 -0.66 14.99 -5.46
CA GLN A 27 -2.12 15.05 -5.32
C GLN A 27 -2.60 14.47 -3.97
N ILE A 28 -1.99 13.36 -3.49
CA ILE A 28 -2.29 12.79 -2.17
C ILE A 28 -1.87 13.75 -1.04
N ILE A 29 -0.75 14.43 -1.18
CA ILE A 29 -0.30 15.44 -0.21
C ILE A 29 -1.30 16.60 -0.11
N GLU A 30 -1.79 17.10 -1.23
CA GLU A 30 -2.81 18.17 -1.23
C GLU A 30 -4.13 17.68 -0.62
N LEU A 31 -4.59 16.48 -0.94
CA LEU A 31 -5.76 15.86 -0.29
C LEU A 31 -5.59 15.80 1.24
N LYS A 32 -4.43 15.40 1.73
CA LYS A 32 -4.15 15.37 3.18
C LYS A 32 -4.18 16.76 3.81
N LYS A 33 -3.71 17.78 3.10
CA LYS A 33 -3.79 19.18 3.58
C LYS A 33 -5.24 19.66 3.65
N GLU A 34 -6.03 19.36 2.64
CA GLU A 34 -7.45 19.70 2.61
C GLU A 34 -8.20 19.04 3.78
N LEU A 35 -8.02 17.74 3.98
CA LEU A 35 -8.60 17.01 5.10
C LEU A 35 -8.22 17.61 6.47
N LYS A 36 -6.96 18.00 6.64
CA LYS A 36 -6.47 18.63 7.88
C LYS A 36 -7.09 20.00 8.14
N ASN A 37 -7.39 20.75 7.08
CA ASN A 37 -7.91 22.11 7.18
C ASN A 37 -9.44 22.17 7.25
N THR A 38 -10.12 21.04 7.01
CA THR A 38 -11.58 20.94 6.98
C THR A 38 -12.08 19.95 8.04
N VAL A 39 -12.52 18.78 7.62
CA VAL A 39 -13.21 17.78 8.48
C VAL A 39 -12.34 17.19 9.59
N LEU A 40 -11.02 17.25 9.47
CA LEU A 40 -10.07 16.63 10.42
C LEU A 40 -9.19 17.65 11.15
N SER A 41 -9.60 18.92 11.21
CA SER A 41 -8.83 20.00 11.86
C SER A 41 -8.53 19.72 13.34
N GLU A 42 -9.46 19.09 14.06
CA GLU A 42 -9.35 18.76 15.48
C GLU A 42 -8.98 17.30 15.74
N ALA A 43 -8.68 16.53 14.69
CA ALA A 43 -8.43 15.10 14.82
C ALA A 43 -6.98 14.79 15.18
N ASP A 44 -6.77 13.95 16.20
CA ASP A 44 -5.44 13.42 16.52
C ASP A 44 -5.10 12.20 15.63
N ILE A 45 -4.43 12.48 14.52
CA ILE A 45 -4.08 11.49 13.50
C ILE A 45 -2.56 11.36 13.39
N ASN A 46 -2.10 10.12 13.44
CA ASN A 46 -0.76 9.78 13.01
C ASN A 46 -0.76 9.67 11.47
N TRP A 47 -0.45 10.77 10.80
CA TRP A 47 -0.44 10.84 9.35
C TRP A 47 0.69 10.02 8.75
N GLN A 48 0.39 9.27 7.67
CA GLN A 48 1.39 8.56 6.91
C GLN A 48 2.42 9.55 6.36
N LYS A 49 3.71 9.19 6.41
CA LYS A 49 4.77 10.02 5.79
C LYS A 49 4.52 10.08 4.28
N ASN A 50 4.86 11.21 3.68
CA ASN A 50 4.66 11.41 2.24
C ASN A 50 5.51 10.48 1.38
N SER A 51 6.69 10.07 1.89
CA SER A 51 7.56 9.07 1.26
C SER A 51 7.03 7.65 1.32
N ASP A 52 6.07 7.39 2.19
CA ASP A 52 5.61 6.03 2.52
C ASP A 52 4.21 5.75 1.94
N HIS A 53 3.69 6.65 1.08
CA HIS A 53 2.45 6.36 0.37
C HIS A 53 2.66 5.21 -0.60
N HIS A 54 1.78 4.22 -0.54
CA HIS A 54 1.79 3.07 -1.44
C HIS A 54 0.40 2.45 -1.55
N LEU A 55 0.15 1.75 -2.65
CA LEU A 55 -1.04 0.93 -2.82
C LEU A 55 -0.63 -0.53 -2.70
N THR A 56 -0.93 -1.16 -1.58
CA THR A 56 -0.56 -2.55 -1.32
C THR A 56 -1.22 -3.49 -2.33
N ILE A 57 -0.41 -4.37 -2.92
CA ILE A 57 -0.86 -5.45 -3.79
C ILE A 57 -0.99 -6.74 -2.99
N ASN A 58 0.05 -7.13 -2.23
CA ASN A 58 0.02 -8.36 -1.46
C ASN A 58 0.84 -8.24 -0.18
N PHE A 59 0.29 -8.68 0.96
CA PHE A 59 1.03 -8.89 2.19
C PHE A 59 1.44 -10.35 2.29
N VAL A 60 2.73 -10.63 2.14
CA VAL A 60 3.25 -11.99 2.17
C VAL A 60 3.51 -12.45 3.61
N GLY A 61 4.04 -11.59 4.45
CA GLY A 61 4.42 -11.91 5.81
C GLY A 61 5.92 -12.25 5.92
N ALA A 62 6.25 -13.04 6.92
CA ALA A 62 7.63 -13.41 7.21
C ALA A 62 8.19 -14.36 6.14
N MET A 63 9.38 -14.07 5.62
CA MET A 63 9.96 -14.70 4.46
C MET A 63 11.46 -15.00 4.67
N GLU A 64 11.89 -16.18 4.29
CA GLU A 64 13.31 -16.54 4.27
C GLU A 64 14.01 -15.97 3.03
N PRO A 65 15.34 -15.77 3.06
CA PRO A 65 16.08 -15.17 1.94
C PRO A 65 15.91 -15.94 0.62
N GLU A 66 15.90 -17.26 0.67
CA GLU A 66 15.74 -18.11 -0.50
C GLU A 66 14.35 -17.96 -1.14
N GLN A 67 13.31 -17.83 -0.32
CA GLN A 67 11.94 -17.59 -0.77
C GLN A 67 11.81 -16.20 -1.40
N LEU A 68 12.51 -15.21 -0.84
CA LEU A 68 12.53 -13.84 -1.36
C LEU A 68 13.14 -13.79 -2.77
N GLU A 69 14.25 -14.48 -2.97
CA GLU A 69 14.88 -14.59 -4.31
C GLU A 69 13.98 -15.33 -5.29
N GLU A 70 13.32 -16.42 -4.88
CA GLU A 70 12.35 -17.14 -5.72
C GLU A 70 11.16 -16.25 -6.09
N MET A 71 10.67 -15.44 -5.16
CA MET A 71 9.62 -14.45 -5.42
C MET A 71 10.09 -13.42 -6.46
N TYR A 72 11.29 -12.88 -6.34
CA TYR A 72 11.84 -11.93 -7.30
C TYR A 72 11.86 -12.52 -8.71
N LEU A 73 12.37 -13.74 -8.88
CA LEU A 73 12.38 -14.42 -10.16
C LEU A 73 10.97 -14.64 -10.74
N GLY A 74 10.01 -14.94 -9.86
CA GLY A 74 8.62 -15.10 -10.26
C GLY A 74 7.97 -13.79 -10.71
N ILE A 75 8.24 -12.69 -10.01
CA ILE A 75 7.71 -11.36 -10.37
C ILE A 75 8.33 -10.86 -11.69
N GLU A 76 9.62 -11.08 -11.94
CA GLU A 76 10.29 -10.74 -13.20
C GLU A 76 9.66 -11.40 -14.43
N GLN A 77 9.01 -12.56 -14.24
CA GLN A 77 8.32 -13.28 -15.32
C GLN A 77 6.91 -12.77 -15.59
N ILE A 78 6.39 -11.90 -14.75
CA ILE A 78 5.07 -11.30 -14.98
C ILE A 78 5.18 -10.32 -16.16
N ASN A 79 4.39 -10.56 -17.19
CA ASN A 79 4.26 -9.60 -18.29
C ASN A 79 3.31 -8.47 -17.83
N PHE A 80 3.89 -7.43 -17.27
CA PHE A 80 3.17 -6.23 -16.88
C PHE A 80 2.81 -5.39 -18.10
N MET A 81 1.76 -4.58 -17.95
CA MET A 81 1.47 -3.51 -18.92
C MET A 81 2.46 -2.36 -18.70
N SER A 82 2.73 -1.57 -19.72
CA SER A 82 3.70 -0.46 -19.64
C SER A 82 3.37 0.62 -18.59
N HIS A 83 2.18 0.64 -18.08
CA HIS A 83 1.73 1.51 -16.99
C HIS A 83 0.36 1.05 -16.51
N LEU A 84 0.03 1.45 -15.28
CA LEU A 84 -1.25 1.17 -14.65
C LEU A 84 -1.91 2.48 -14.25
N GLN A 85 -3.19 2.65 -14.61
CA GLN A 85 -3.99 3.78 -14.18
C GLN A 85 -4.49 3.54 -12.76
N ILE A 86 -4.22 4.49 -11.85
CA ILE A 86 -4.76 4.53 -10.48
C ILE A 86 -5.71 5.72 -10.38
N ASP A 87 -6.96 5.43 -10.07
CA ASP A 87 -7.99 6.43 -9.83
C ASP A 87 -8.43 6.34 -8.37
N LEU A 88 -8.10 7.34 -7.56
CA LEU A 88 -8.61 7.45 -6.20
C LEU A 88 -10.00 8.09 -6.25
N SER A 89 -10.95 7.48 -5.56
CA SER A 89 -12.37 7.81 -5.72
C SER A 89 -13.03 8.37 -4.47
N ALA A 90 -12.55 8.02 -3.28
CA ALA A 90 -13.15 8.49 -2.03
C ALA A 90 -12.16 8.39 -0.87
N VAL A 91 -12.40 9.17 0.18
CA VAL A 91 -11.78 8.98 1.49
C VAL A 91 -12.71 8.17 2.38
N SER A 92 -12.18 7.22 3.13
CA SER A 92 -12.97 6.36 4.01
C SER A 92 -12.14 5.79 5.15
N PHE A 93 -12.83 5.26 6.14
CA PHE A 93 -12.23 4.32 7.10
C PHE A 93 -12.05 2.93 6.48
N PHE A 94 -11.03 2.20 6.91
CA PHE A 94 -10.71 0.89 6.36
C PHE A 94 -10.31 -0.10 7.47
N PRO A 95 -10.77 -1.35 7.43
CA PRO A 95 -11.64 -1.99 6.41
C PRO A 95 -13.13 -1.64 6.53
N ASN A 96 -13.55 -0.97 7.57
CA ASN A 96 -14.94 -0.57 7.82
C ASN A 96 -14.98 0.72 8.64
N GLU A 97 -16.17 1.24 8.89
CA GLU A 97 -16.38 2.48 9.64
C GLU A 97 -15.89 2.43 11.09
N GLU A 98 -15.71 1.26 11.67
CA GLU A 98 -15.19 1.08 13.02
C GLU A 98 -13.66 1.10 13.11
N SER A 99 -12.97 1.17 12.00
CA SER A 99 -11.52 1.14 11.91
C SER A 99 -10.90 2.50 12.20
N GLN A 100 -9.66 2.50 12.66
CA GLN A 100 -8.89 3.72 12.89
C GLN A 100 -8.07 4.14 11.66
N LEU A 101 -8.02 3.32 10.63
CA LEU A 101 -7.24 3.57 9.43
C LEU A 101 -8.01 4.47 8.48
N LEU A 102 -7.43 5.62 8.14
CA LEU A 102 -7.93 6.55 7.14
C LEU A 102 -7.23 6.27 5.81
N VAL A 103 -8.01 6.09 4.76
CA VAL A 103 -7.49 5.73 3.44
C VAL A 103 -8.12 6.53 2.32
N ALA A 104 -7.39 6.67 1.20
CA ALA A 104 -7.96 6.99 -0.09
C ALA A 104 -8.24 5.68 -0.83
N LEU A 105 -9.51 5.42 -1.15
CA LEU A 105 -9.93 4.23 -1.88
C LEU A 105 -9.60 4.40 -3.36
N ALA A 106 -8.98 3.39 -3.96
CA ALA A 106 -8.79 3.34 -5.40
C ALA A 106 -9.95 2.57 -6.07
N LYS A 107 -10.34 2.99 -7.29
CA LYS A 107 -11.32 2.25 -8.08
C LYS A 107 -10.76 0.89 -8.44
N PRO A 108 -11.49 -0.21 -8.16
CA PRO A 108 -11.07 -1.53 -8.60
C PRO A 108 -11.21 -1.60 -10.13
N THR A 109 -10.08 -1.77 -10.82
CA THR A 109 -10.03 -1.95 -12.26
C THR A 109 -9.62 -3.38 -12.60
N ASN A 110 -9.98 -3.86 -13.79
CA ASN A 110 -9.53 -5.16 -14.27
C ASN A 110 -8.00 -5.26 -14.34
N GLN A 111 -7.31 -4.16 -14.54
CA GLN A 111 -5.85 -4.11 -14.59
C GLN A 111 -5.25 -4.31 -13.20
N LEU A 112 -5.74 -3.59 -12.20
CA LEU A 112 -5.34 -3.77 -10.80
C LEU A 112 -5.61 -5.19 -10.31
N GLN A 113 -6.79 -5.72 -10.65
CA GLN A 113 -7.18 -7.08 -10.29
C GLN A 113 -6.22 -8.11 -10.89
N LYS A 114 -5.85 -7.96 -12.18
CA LYS A 114 -4.90 -8.86 -12.84
C LYS A 114 -3.51 -8.82 -12.22
N ILE A 115 -3.00 -7.63 -11.85
CA ILE A 115 -1.71 -7.54 -11.16
C ILE A 115 -1.77 -8.24 -9.81
N PHE A 116 -2.82 -7.97 -9.03
CA PHE A 116 -3.05 -8.64 -7.76
C PHE A 116 -3.05 -10.17 -7.93
N GLU A 117 -3.81 -10.71 -8.88
CA GLU A 117 -3.90 -12.15 -9.13
C GLU A 117 -2.54 -12.74 -9.55
N ARG A 118 -1.80 -12.07 -10.45
CA ARG A 118 -0.49 -12.54 -10.89
C ARG A 118 0.54 -12.56 -9.78
N VAL A 119 0.56 -11.53 -8.94
CA VAL A 119 1.42 -11.48 -7.75
C VAL A 119 1.02 -12.58 -6.76
N ASP A 120 -0.27 -12.77 -6.51
CA ASP A 120 -0.79 -13.82 -5.62
C ASP A 120 -0.44 -15.23 -6.12
N GLU A 121 -0.48 -15.48 -7.44
CA GLU A 121 -0.02 -16.74 -8.05
C GLU A 121 1.47 -17.00 -7.75
N VAL A 122 2.34 -15.99 -7.85
CA VAL A 122 3.76 -16.12 -7.53
C VAL A 122 3.94 -16.44 -6.03
N VAL A 123 3.30 -15.66 -5.17
CA VAL A 123 3.38 -15.81 -3.71
C VAL A 123 2.87 -17.19 -3.25
N THR A 124 1.77 -17.66 -3.85
CA THR A 124 1.21 -18.99 -3.54
C THR A 124 2.13 -20.12 -4.01
N ARG A 125 2.76 -19.97 -5.17
CA ARG A 125 3.69 -20.99 -5.73
C ARG A 125 4.88 -21.23 -4.81
N ILE A 126 5.38 -20.21 -4.14
CA ILE A 126 6.51 -20.30 -3.20
C ILE A 126 6.10 -20.70 -1.78
N GLY A 127 4.84 -21.13 -1.58
CA GLY A 127 4.35 -21.76 -0.37
C GLY A 127 3.63 -20.85 0.62
N PHE A 128 3.30 -19.61 0.25
CA PHE A 128 2.49 -18.72 1.09
C PHE A 128 0.99 -18.87 0.80
N GLY A 129 0.18 -18.50 1.78
CA GLY A 129 -1.26 -18.54 1.61
C GLY A 129 -1.78 -17.50 0.62
N SER A 130 -2.77 -17.87 -0.19
CA SER A 130 -3.43 -16.93 -1.08
C SER A 130 -4.16 -15.83 -0.32
N SER A 131 -4.01 -14.60 -0.77
CA SER A 131 -4.74 -13.44 -0.29
C SER A 131 -5.99 -13.13 -1.11
N LEU A 132 -6.48 -14.07 -1.94
CA LEU A 132 -7.65 -13.95 -2.82
C LEU A 132 -9.00 -13.72 -2.07
N LYS A 133 -8.96 -12.97 -0.99
CA LYS A 133 -10.15 -12.30 -0.44
C LYS A 133 -10.46 -11.08 -1.31
N THR A 134 -11.67 -10.54 -1.20
CA THR A 134 -12.06 -9.35 -1.97
C THR A 134 -10.97 -8.28 -1.90
N TYR A 135 -10.26 -8.09 -3.01
CA TYR A 135 -9.22 -7.07 -3.11
C TYR A 135 -9.86 -5.69 -3.09
N ARG A 136 -9.45 -4.86 -2.16
CA ARG A 136 -9.95 -3.49 -1.97
C ARG A 136 -8.77 -2.53 -2.00
N PRO A 137 -8.38 -2.06 -3.21
CA PRO A 137 -7.21 -1.22 -3.38
C PRO A 137 -7.39 0.13 -2.67
N HIS A 138 -6.36 0.55 -1.93
CA HIS A 138 -6.36 1.80 -1.18
C HIS A 138 -4.95 2.30 -0.90
N ILE A 139 -4.83 3.59 -0.64
CA ILE A 139 -3.61 4.22 -0.13
C ILE A 139 -3.88 4.73 1.28
N THR A 140 -3.04 4.35 2.23
CA THR A 140 -3.15 4.82 3.61
C THR A 140 -2.77 6.29 3.71
N LEU A 141 -3.67 7.09 4.28
CA LEU A 141 -3.44 8.52 4.57
C LEU A 141 -2.98 8.75 6.00
N GLY A 142 -3.48 7.95 6.95
CA GLY A 142 -3.13 8.06 8.36
C GLY A 142 -3.90 7.10 9.24
N ARG A 143 -3.65 7.19 10.55
CA ARG A 143 -4.33 6.39 11.58
C ARG A 143 -4.72 7.27 12.76
N PHE A 144 -5.98 7.23 13.15
CA PHE A 144 -6.46 7.88 14.35
C PHE A 144 -5.79 7.27 15.58
N LYS A 145 -5.32 8.12 16.49
CA LYS A 145 -4.68 7.66 17.75
C LYS A 145 -5.72 7.27 18.79
N ASP A 146 -6.82 8.02 18.84
CA ASP A 146 -7.89 7.75 19.79
C ASP A 146 -8.82 6.65 19.26
N LYS A 147 -9.18 5.72 20.18
CA LYS A 147 -10.19 4.69 19.90
C LYS A 147 -11.62 5.23 20.02
N SER A 148 -11.83 6.29 20.79
CA SER A 148 -13.09 7.02 20.85
C SER A 148 -13.17 8.03 19.71
N ARG A 149 -13.40 7.54 18.48
CA ARG A 149 -13.48 8.43 17.33
C ARG A 149 -14.69 9.36 17.42
N PRO A 150 -14.46 10.64 17.11
CA PRO A 150 -15.56 11.51 16.71
C PRO A 150 -16.22 10.93 15.44
N GLN A 151 -17.51 11.13 15.29
CA GLN A 151 -18.20 10.78 14.04
C GLN A 151 -17.78 11.80 12.96
N TYR A 152 -16.67 11.51 12.26
CA TYR A 152 -16.29 12.28 11.10
C TYR A 152 -17.09 11.81 9.89
N SER A 153 -17.73 12.74 9.19
CA SER A 153 -18.34 12.51 7.90
C SER A 153 -17.33 12.85 6.80
N PHE A 154 -17.22 11.98 5.81
CA PHE A 154 -16.42 12.20 4.61
C PHE A 154 -17.30 12.39 3.38
N GLU A 155 -18.53 12.90 3.54
CA GLU A 155 -19.44 13.12 2.42
C GLU A 155 -18.84 14.04 1.35
N GLU A 156 -18.12 15.09 1.75
CA GLU A 156 -17.42 16.01 0.84
C GLU A 156 -16.25 15.32 0.09
N PHE A 157 -15.76 14.18 0.60
CA PHE A 157 -14.68 13.38 0.03
C PHE A 157 -15.16 12.03 -0.49
N SER A 158 -16.47 11.88 -0.70
CA SER A 158 -17.08 10.67 -1.28
C SER A 158 -16.80 10.54 -2.79
N GLU A 159 -16.43 11.64 -3.45
CA GLU A 159 -16.08 11.70 -4.86
C GLU A 159 -14.84 12.56 -5.07
N ILE A 160 -13.66 11.99 -4.80
CA ILE A 160 -12.40 12.64 -5.16
C ILE A 160 -11.97 12.23 -6.57
N ASN A 161 -11.33 13.16 -7.30
CA ASN A 161 -10.87 12.93 -8.66
C ASN A 161 -9.35 13.05 -8.75
N ILE A 162 -8.66 12.10 -8.14
CA ILE A 162 -7.21 11.98 -8.19
C ILE A 162 -6.86 10.82 -9.09
N SER A 163 -6.07 11.07 -10.12
CA SER A 163 -5.79 10.07 -11.12
C SER A 163 -4.38 10.23 -11.66
N SER A 164 -3.64 9.13 -11.74
CA SER A 164 -2.30 9.12 -12.33
C SER A 164 -1.91 7.72 -12.81
N ARG A 165 -0.84 7.67 -13.62
CA ARG A 165 -0.25 6.41 -14.09
C ARG A 165 0.93 6.02 -13.22
N VAL A 166 1.01 4.76 -12.85
CA VAL A 166 2.14 4.18 -12.12
C VAL A 166 2.73 3.03 -12.94
N ASN A 167 4.01 2.80 -12.78
CA ASN A 167 4.76 1.77 -13.52
C ASN A 167 5.81 1.08 -12.65
N ILE A 168 5.68 1.16 -11.33
CA ILE A 168 6.63 0.56 -10.39
C ILE A 168 5.88 -0.30 -9.40
N LEU A 169 6.27 -1.57 -9.33
CA LEU A 169 5.92 -2.50 -8.26
C LEU A 169 7.15 -2.68 -7.37
N ASP A 170 7.03 -2.26 -6.14
CA ASP A 170 8.09 -2.34 -5.14
C ASP A 170 7.86 -3.47 -4.16
N VAL A 171 8.95 -4.08 -3.72
CA VAL A 171 8.99 -5.02 -2.61
C VAL A 171 9.58 -4.32 -1.40
N TYR A 172 8.84 -4.33 -0.33
CA TYR A 172 9.22 -3.69 0.93
C TYR A 172 9.34 -4.71 2.06
N GLU A 173 10.28 -4.44 2.93
CA GLU A 173 10.29 -4.97 4.29
C GLU A 173 9.60 -3.99 5.22
N SER A 174 8.74 -4.51 6.11
CA SER A 174 8.12 -3.73 7.17
C SER A 174 8.62 -4.18 8.53
N GLU A 175 9.16 -3.25 9.29
CA GLU A 175 9.58 -3.43 10.67
C GLU A 175 8.71 -2.60 11.61
N PHE A 176 8.28 -3.20 12.71
CA PHE A 176 7.57 -2.48 13.75
C PHE A 176 8.52 -2.22 14.91
N ASP A 177 8.89 -0.97 15.11
CA ASP A 177 9.77 -0.54 16.18
C ASP A 177 9.18 0.66 16.93
N GLN A 178 9.18 0.59 18.28
CA GLN A 178 8.73 1.66 19.19
C GLN A 178 7.38 2.29 18.82
N GLY A 179 6.42 1.46 18.40
CA GLY A 179 5.06 1.93 18.05
C GLY A 179 4.93 2.52 16.65
N LYS A 180 5.96 2.45 15.82
CA LYS A 180 5.98 2.91 14.42
C LYS A 180 6.31 1.77 13.48
N THR A 181 5.71 1.79 12.31
CA THR A 181 6.10 0.92 11.20
C THR A 181 7.06 1.68 10.30
N ASN A 182 8.22 1.09 10.06
CA ASN A 182 9.20 1.57 9.10
C ASN A 182 9.19 0.65 7.88
N TYR A 183 9.40 1.22 6.71
CA TYR A 183 9.46 0.49 5.45
C TYR A 183 10.86 0.65 4.84
N SER A 184 11.46 -0.47 4.44
CA SER A 184 12.72 -0.52 3.73
C SER A 184 12.47 -1.09 2.33
N LEU A 185 12.83 -0.34 1.30
CA LEU A 185 12.74 -0.82 -0.08
C LEU A 185 13.80 -1.89 -0.33
N LEU A 186 13.38 -3.06 -0.77
CA LEU A 186 14.26 -4.19 -1.08
C LEU A 186 14.55 -4.29 -2.58
N LYS A 187 13.51 -4.19 -3.42
CA LYS A 187 13.63 -4.30 -4.88
C LYS A 187 12.50 -3.56 -5.57
N SER A 188 12.79 -3.00 -6.75
CA SER A 188 11.81 -2.36 -7.64
C SER A 188 11.72 -3.11 -8.95
N PHE A 189 10.51 -3.26 -9.47
CA PHE A 189 10.19 -3.78 -10.80
C PHE A 189 9.49 -2.68 -11.58
N GLU A 190 10.16 -2.18 -12.60
CA GLU A 190 9.60 -1.17 -13.51
C GLU A 190 8.93 -1.87 -14.71
N PHE A 191 7.78 -1.35 -15.17
CA PHE A 191 6.98 -1.92 -16.26
C PHE A 191 6.28 -0.87 -17.12
#